data_2d1267cab958f1add991978e8c507a54
#
_entry.id   2d1267cab958f1add991978e8c507a54
#
_cell.length_a   1.000
_cell.length_b   1.000
_cell.length_c   1.000
_cell.angle_alpha   90.00
_cell.angle_beta   90.00
_cell.angle_gamma   90.00
#
_symmetry.space_group_name_H-M   'P 1'
#
loop_
_entity.id
_entity.type
_entity.pdbx_description
1 polymer ?
#
loop_
_entity_poly.entity_id
_entity_poly.type
_entity_poly.pdbx_seq_one_letter_code
_entity_poly.pdbx_strand_id
1 'polypeptide(L)'
;MARFYRLIIIYILLHITASGMSAARPKKQPVDTVGLRCRGVMESFPKVYEGLEKRLEFYAEQGFTHYFYSPSDDRYCNRWGWKILYNDSDRHLVRNLNTLCHENNLEFVWTLDPGERYKWTPEDYKYLLDKLVMMYYNGIRSFAVSFSENEGNYMAVKDSLEKDFVATRPEKVSLYMIDETSVAEYPSEGASAVRSLMKGYHFDDSFVKNAKAKNSVICNISSYDEFAKIAVLSVADFARDPYAYSPDESMADAVEMLHGDIRQSFMTFLRHTGGVKESSDVMTFSLEDWSKEKSDSLFREFDRIEKVPLQMRKCTGSEIVDALEPWLVEFGRLGTRGKKVLKCMEYYKSGNLGDFWKTYLSTVMTEEEIISYESHPVGENKLHPFCNQAMDAMKKGFTSMLTGDTVLHNLASTLYAQSGKALDSDFATFVSTRGHMEFAIPAQANTCHLLTGQLPEDRRIIFRQLKTDGSLAAEYVLRSSYSTFDIKDGAVMVDILGDVDVYENIFVYL
;
A
#
# COMPACT_ATOMS: atom_id res chain seq x y z
N MET A 1 -32.76 -41.50 25.76
CA MET A 1 -32.94 -40.33 24.87
C MET A 1 -32.61 -39.00 25.55
N ALA A 2 -33.01 -38.69 26.77
CA ALA A 2 -32.72 -37.42 27.44
C ALA A 2 -31.22 -37.15 27.73
N ARG A 3 -30.34 -38.13 27.86
CA ARG A 3 -28.87 -37.95 28.04
C ARG A 3 -28.15 -37.64 26.74
N PHE A 4 -28.69 -38.07 25.60
CA PHE A 4 -28.09 -37.78 24.29
C PHE A 4 -28.35 -36.32 23.84
N TYR A 5 -29.52 -35.79 24.14
CA TYR A 5 -29.85 -34.38 23.86
C TYR A 5 -29.04 -33.39 24.72
N ARG A 6 -28.72 -33.76 25.97
CA ARG A 6 -27.85 -32.91 26.82
C ARG A 6 -26.40 -32.82 26.31
N LEU A 7 -25.87 -33.91 25.76
CA LEU A 7 -24.51 -33.90 25.17
C LEU A 7 -24.44 -33.13 23.85
N ILE A 8 -25.47 -33.17 23.03
CA ILE A 8 -25.56 -32.40 21.79
C ILE A 8 -25.70 -30.89 22.08
N ILE A 9 -26.50 -30.52 23.08
CA ILE A 9 -26.65 -29.11 23.49
C ILE A 9 -25.34 -28.55 24.09
N ILE A 10 -24.60 -29.34 24.86
CA ILE A 10 -23.29 -28.95 25.40
C ILE A 10 -22.25 -28.85 24.27
N TYR A 11 -22.28 -29.70 23.27
CA TYR A 11 -21.39 -29.65 22.10
C TYR A 11 -21.69 -28.44 21.20
N ILE A 12 -22.96 -28.11 21.00
CA ILE A 12 -23.40 -26.93 20.24
C ILE A 12 -23.10 -25.62 21.02
N LEU A 13 -23.28 -25.59 22.34
CA LEU A 13 -22.91 -24.46 23.18
C LEU A 13 -21.38 -24.23 23.26
N LEU A 14 -20.57 -25.30 23.23
CA LEU A 14 -19.11 -25.20 23.17
C LEU A 14 -18.59 -24.79 21.79
N HIS A 15 -19.31 -25.04 20.70
CA HIS A 15 -18.93 -24.58 19.34
C HIS A 15 -19.46 -23.20 19.00
N ILE A 16 -20.53 -22.73 19.65
CA ILE A 16 -21.03 -21.35 19.47
C ILE A 16 -20.17 -20.34 20.29
N THR A 17 -19.53 -20.78 21.37
CA THR A 17 -18.60 -19.93 22.13
C THR A 17 -17.17 -19.90 21.55
N ALA A 18 -16.83 -20.76 20.59
CA ALA A 18 -15.53 -20.76 19.91
C ALA A 18 -15.49 -19.91 18.63
N SER A 19 -16.62 -19.35 18.18
CA SER A 19 -16.73 -18.61 16.92
C SER A 19 -17.03 -17.13 17.13
N GLY A 20 -16.62 -16.52 18.23
CA GLY A 20 -16.96 -15.12 18.49
C GLY A 20 -16.15 -14.39 19.55
N MET A 21 -15.08 -14.97 20.04
CA MET A 21 -14.13 -14.23 20.84
C MET A 21 -12.87 -13.96 19.99
N SER A 22 -12.88 -12.84 19.28
CA SER A 22 -11.62 -12.11 19.06
C SER A 22 -11.05 -11.93 20.47
N ALA A 23 -10.03 -12.72 20.81
CA ALA A 23 -9.30 -12.52 22.04
C ALA A 23 -8.66 -11.14 21.93
N ALA A 24 -9.28 -10.11 22.57
CA ALA A 24 -8.59 -8.89 22.85
C ALA A 24 -7.26 -9.32 23.46
N ARG A 25 -6.13 -8.99 22.80
CA ARG A 25 -4.81 -9.21 23.36
C ARG A 25 -4.86 -8.63 24.78
N PRO A 26 -4.39 -9.36 25.80
CA PRO A 26 -4.27 -8.79 27.14
C PRO A 26 -3.52 -7.47 26.99
N LYS A 27 -4.08 -6.35 27.53
CA LYS A 27 -3.39 -5.07 27.59
C LYS A 27 -1.98 -5.38 28.05
N LYS A 28 -0.97 -5.11 27.17
CA LYS A 28 0.45 -5.35 27.50
C LYS A 28 0.68 -4.62 28.84
N GLN A 29 0.92 -5.39 29.90
CA GLN A 29 1.26 -4.77 31.18
C GLN A 29 2.57 -3.99 31.00
N PRO A 30 2.74 -2.83 31.62
CA PRO A 30 3.99 -2.09 31.54
C PRO A 30 5.12 -2.98 32.08
N VAL A 31 5.98 -3.44 31.21
CA VAL A 31 7.21 -4.12 31.57
C VAL A 31 8.23 -3.03 31.88
N ASP A 32 8.38 -2.70 33.16
CA ASP A 32 9.17 -1.56 33.67
C ASP A 32 10.69 -1.65 33.42
N THR A 33 11.19 -2.68 32.73
CA THR A 33 12.64 -2.96 32.67
C THR A 33 13.27 -2.88 31.28
N VAL A 34 12.51 -2.83 30.19
CA VAL A 34 13.02 -2.90 28.82
C VAL A 34 12.81 -1.60 28.03
N GLY A 35 11.81 -0.81 28.37
CA GLY A 35 11.41 0.38 27.64
C GLY A 35 12.34 1.58 27.81
N LEU A 36 12.31 2.49 26.84
CA LEU A 36 13.05 3.75 26.91
C LEU A 36 12.46 4.65 28.01
N ARG A 37 13.34 5.36 28.76
CA ARG A 37 12.92 6.24 29.87
C ARG A 37 12.24 7.50 29.37
N CYS A 38 12.81 8.17 28.37
CA CYS A 38 12.20 9.33 27.76
C CYS A 38 11.43 8.86 26.51
N ARG A 39 10.13 8.83 26.63
CA ARG A 39 9.19 8.54 25.52
C ARG A 39 8.45 9.85 25.28
N GLY A 40 8.95 10.64 24.32
CA GLY A 40 8.48 11.99 24.04
C GLY A 40 7.53 12.06 22.87
N VAL A 41 6.55 12.95 22.98
CA VAL A 41 5.78 13.44 21.84
C VAL A 41 6.09 14.93 21.67
N MET A 42 6.37 15.36 20.45
CA MET A 42 6.59 16.75 20.08
C MET A 42 5.55 17.18 19.06
N GLU A 43 4.79 18.23 19.36
CA GLU A 43 3.81 18.81 18.44
C GLU A 43 4.41 20.07 17.80
N SER A 44 4.60 20.00 16.45
CA SER A 44 5.20 21.09 15.67
C SER A 44 4.17 21.88 14.85
N PHE A 45 2.86 21.61 15.01
CA PHE A 45 1.80 22.32 14.30
C PHE A 45 1.35 23.59 15.07
N PRO A 46 0.63 24.51 14.41
CA PRO A 46 0.13 25.72 15.06
C PRO A 46 -1.02 25.43 16.03
N LYS A 47 -1.21 26.33 17.00
CA LYS A 47 -2.33 26.29 17.98
C LYS A 47 -2.44 24.98 18.76
N VAL A 48 -1.30 24.43 19.17
CA VAL A 48 -1.23 23.17 19.93
C VAL A 48 -2.06 23.19 21.23
N TYR A 49 -2.42 24.36 21.75
CA TYR A 49 -3.28 24.49 22.94
C TYR A 49 -4.74 24.13 22.67
N GLU A 50 -5.21 24.19 21.42
CA GLU A 50 -6.58 23.81 21.08
C GLU A 50 -6.76 22.29 21.19
N GLY A 51 -7.66 21.84 22.08
CA GLY A 51 -7.94 20.41 22.31
C GLY A 51 -6.78 19.62 22.93
N LEU A 52 -5.78 20.28 23.50
CA LEU A 52 -4.57 19.64 24.04
C LEU A 52 -4.88 18.63 25.16
N GLU A 53 -5.85 18.90 26.03
CA GLU A 53 -6.20 18.01 27.13
C GLU A 53 -6.48 16.56 26.66
N LYS A 54 -7.31 16.40 25.64
CA LYS A 54 -7.63 15.07 25.08
C LYS A 54 -6.42 14.41 24.44
N ARG A 55 -5.51 15.20 23.86
CA ARG A 55 -4.30 14.65 23.25
C ARG A 55 -3.32 14.19 24.33
N LEU A 56 -3.15 14.96 25.42
CA LEU A 56 -2.30 14.57 26.53
C LEU A 56 -2.82 13.31 27.22
N GLU A 57 -4.13 13.20 27.41
CA GLU A 57 -4.76 11.96 27.89
C GLU A 57 -4.41 10.77 26.98
N PHE A 58 -4.60 10.92 25.67
CA PHE A 58 -4.25 9.90 24.69
C PHE A 58 -2.76 9.53 24.76
N TYR A 59 -1.84 10.51 24.80
CA TYR A 59 -0.40 10.22 24.88
C TYR A 59 -0.03 9.49 26.18
N ALA A 60 -0.58 9.89 27.30
CA ALA A 60 -0.36 9.24 28.59
C ALA A 60 -0.87 7.79 28.58
N GLU A 61 -2.05 7.53 28.02
CA GLU A 61 -2.61 6.18 27.86
C GLU A 61 -1.72 5.28 26.98
N GLN A 62 -1.04 5.85 25.97
CA GLN A 62 -0.10 5.11 25.14
C GLN A 62 1.28 4.92 25.79
N GLY A 63 1.48 5.46 26.99
CA GLY A 63 2.69 5.27 27.79
C GLY A 63 3.82 6.25 27.46
N PHE A 64 3.51 7.38 26.81
CA PHE A 64 4.45 8.49 26.74
C PHE A 64 4.70 9.07 28.12
N THR A 65 5.86 9.68 28.29
CA THR A 65 6.31 10.24 29.58
C THR A 65 6.61 11.73 29.50
N HIS A 66 6.83 12.25 28.27
CA HIS A 66 7.24 13.62 28.04
C HIS A 66 6.43 14.24 26.90
N TYR A 67 6.05 15.50 27.09
CA TYR A 67 5.44 16.33 26.05
C TYR A 67 6.39 17.50 25.72
N PHE A 68 6.93 17.51 24.51
CA PHE A 68 7.84 18.54 24.01
C PHE A 68 7.02 19.63 23.34
N TYR A 69 6.96 20.79 23.96
CA TYR A 69 6.27 21.96 23.45
C TYR A 69 7.09 22.67 22.40
N SER A 70 6.72 22.58 21.14
CA SER A 70 7.45 23.16 20.01
C SER A 70 6.52 23.64 18.88
N PRO A 71 5.47 24.43 19.17
CA PRO A 71 4.51 24.84 18.14
C PRO A 71 5.12 25.77 17.11
N SER A 72 4.74 25.61 15.86
CA SER A 72 5.29 26.42 14.74
C SER A 72 4.87 27.89 14.80
N ASP A 73 3.76 28.22 15.46
CA ASP A 73 3.25 29.58 15.61
C ASP A 73 3.67 30.30 16.90
N ASP A 74 4.35 29.61 17.82
CA ASP A 74 4.96 30.29 18.96
C ASP A 74 6.24 31.05 18.52
N ARG A 75 6.07 32.35 18.30
CA ARG A 75 7.15 33.22 17.85
C ARG A 75 8.33 33.33 18.82
N TYR A 76 8.17 32.93 20.07
CA TYR A 76 9.23 33.08 21.06
C TYR A 76 10.18 31.89 21.13
N CYS A 77 9.75 30.71 20.75
CA CYS A 77 10.58 29.50 20.84
C CYS A 77 11.09 28.99 19.51
N ASN A 78 10.62 29.54 18.38
CA ASN A 78 11.06 29.15 17.05
C ASN A 78 12.26 30.00 16.54
N ARG A 79 12.87 29.59 15.43
CA ARG A 79 14.05 30.22 14.78
C ARG A 79 13.91 31.74 14.49
N TRP A 80 12.69 32.25 14.42
CA TRP A 80 12.45 33.65 14.05
C TRP A 80 12.47 34.59 15.24
N GLY A 81 12.07 34.13 16.40
CA GLY A 81 11.91 34.98 17.61
C GLY A 81 12.55 34.44 18.88
N TRP A 82 13.45 33.46 18.75
CA TRP A 82 14.10 32.84 19.91
C TRP A 82 14.85 33.81 20.82
N LYS A 83 15.25 35.00 20.33
CA LYS A 83 15.87 36.09 21.13
C LYS A 83 14.83 36.96 21.83
N ILE A 84 13.55 36.90 21.45
CA ILE A 84 12.51 37.75 22.01
C ILE A 84 11.98 37.11 23.29
N LEU A 85 11.98 37.88 24.40
CA LEU A 85 11.43 37.41 25.65
C LEU A 85 9.90 37.40 25.61
N TYR A 86 9.31 36.38 26.26
CA TYR A 86 7.86 36.27 26.40
C TYR A 86 7.26 37.45 27.18
N ASN A 87 6.11 37.94 26.77
CA ASN A 87 5.27 38.81 27.59
C ASN A 87 4.57 38.04 28.71
N ASP A 88 3.90 38.75 29.60
CA ASP A 88 3.25 38.13 30.76
C ASP A 88 2.11 37.19 30.41
N SER A 89 1.29 37.59 29.42
CA SER A 89 0.15 36.77 28.95
C SER A 89 0.62 35.43 28.39
N ASP A 90 1.61 35.47 27.51
CA ASP A 90 2.11 34.25 26.84
C ASP A 90 2.87 33.36 27.85
N ARG A 91 3.55 33.96 28.84
CA ARG A 91 4.14 33.20 29.95
C ARG A 91 3.07 32.47 30.79
N HIS A 92 1.94 33.11 31.03
CA HIS A 92 0.80 32.48 31.73
C HIS A 92 0.25 31.28 30.95
N LEU A 93 0.12 31.41 29.62
CA LEU A 93 -0.29 30.30 28.77
C LEU A 93 0.65 29.09 28.94
N VAL A 94 1.97 29.30 28.75
CA VAL A 94 2.96 28.23 28.90
C VAL A 94 2.92 27.60 30.33
N ARG A 95 2.71 28.39 31.38
CA ARG A 95 2.55 27.87 32.74
C ARG A 95 1.33 26.95 32.84
N ASN A 96 0.20 27.35 32.27
CA ASN A 96 -1.03 26.55 32.29
C ASN A 96 -0.84 25.24 31.54
N LEU A 97 -0.13 25.25 30.37
CA LEU A 97 0.19 24.04 29.62
C LEU A 97 1.09 23.10 30.42
N ASN A 98 2.08 23.65 31.15
CA ASN A 98 2.92 22.85 32.06
C ASN A 98 2.07 22.16 33.14
N THR A 99 1.13 22.89 33.77
CA THR A 99 0.23 22.31 34.77
C THR A 99 -0.62 21.20 34.17
N LEU A 100 -1.21 21.43 32.99
CA LEU A 100 -2.05 20.46 32.30
C LEU A 100 -1.29 19.17 31.94
N CYS A 101 -0.03 19.28 31.52
CA CYS A 101 0.81 18.11 31.26
C CYS A 101 1.03 17.29 32.57
N HIS A 102 1.36 17.95 33.68
CA HIS A 102 1.55 17.26 34.97
C HIS A 102 0.27 16.59 35.48
N GLU A 103 -0.89 17.20 35.29
CA GLU A 103 -2.20 16.61 35.63
C GLU A 103 -2.46 15.31 34.83
N ASN A 104 -1.88 15.20 33.64
CA ASN A 104 -1.91 13.99 32.79
C ASN A 104 -0.69 13.07 32.97
N ASN A 105 0.12 13.26 34.03
CA ASN A 105 1.34 12.49 34.32
C ASN A 105 2.41 12.55 33.20
N LEU A 106 2.46 13.64 32.44
CA LEU A 106 3.46 13.92 31.43
C LEU A 106 4.40 15.04 31.94
N GLU A 107 5.71 14.84 31.75
CA GLU A 107 6.70 15.88 31.95
C GLU A 107 6.59 16.89 30.81
N PHE A 108 6.33 18.16 31.13
CA PHE A 108 6.32 19.24 30.18
C PHE A 108 7.74 19.69 29.87
N VAL A 109 8.17 19.55 28.61
CA VAL A 109 9.49 20.00 28.15
C VAL A 109 9.32 21.22 27.26
N TRP A 110 9.74 22.38 27.76
CA TRP A 110 9.71 23.58 26.95
C TRP A 110 10.88 23.56 25.96
N THR A 111 10.59 23.65 24.65
CA THR A 111 11.59 23.51 23.58
C THR A 111 11.92 24.86 22.97
N LEU A 112 13.21 25.16 22.83
CA LEU A 112 13.73 26.32 22.12
C LEU A 112 14.46 25.86 20.85
N ASP A 113 14.04 26.35 19.70
CA ASP A 113 14.65 26.08 18.40
C ASP A 113 15.24 27.36 17.78
N PRO A 114 16.49 27.72 18.08
CA PRO A 114 17.18 28.80 17.40
C PRO A 114 17.53 28.51 15.95
N GLY A 115 17.59 27.23 15.58
CA GLY A 115 17.92 26.75 14.24
C GLY A 115 19.21 27.36 13.69
N GLU A 116 19.24 27.58 12.38
CA GLU A 116 20.36 28.18 11.66
C GLU A 116 20.68 29.65 12.07
N ARG A 117 19.78 30.28 12.84
CA ARG A 117 19.95 31.67 13.31
C ARG A 117 20.83 31.78 14.53
N TYR A 118 21.17 30.69 15.16
CA TYR A 118 22.17 30.65 16.21
C TYR A 118 23.58 30.71 15.60
N LYS A 119 24.33 31.81 15.87
CA LYS A 119 25.62 32.07 15.24
C LYS A 119 26.82 31.64 16.09
N TRP A 120 26.57 30.89 17.15
CA TRP A 120 27.61 30.36 18.08
C TRP A 120 28.48 31.45 18.73
N THR A 121 27.93 32.67 18.88
CA THR A 121 28.60 33.79 19.54
C THR A 121 28.30 33.82 21.03
N PRO A 122 29.20 34.47 21.85
CA PRO A 122 28.90 34.68 23.28
C PRO A 122 27.60 35.47 23.51
N GLU A 123 27.24 36.35 22.57
CA GLU A 123 26.00 37.12 22.64
C GLU A 123 24.77 36.19 22.45
N ASP A 124 24.83 35.32 21.45
CA ASP A 124 23.75 34.34 21.21
C ASP A 124 23.59 33.39 22.41
N TYR A 125 24.71 32.93 22.97
CA TYR A 125 24.69 32.12 24.18
C TYR A 125 23.99 32.84 25.37
N LYS A 126 24.27 34.14 25.52
CA LYS A 126 23.63 34.96 26.53
C LYS A 126 22.09 35.01 26.34
N TYR A 127 21.61 35.27 25.13
CA TYR A 127 20.19 35.28 24.83
C TYR A 127 19.54 33.92 25.14
N LEU A 128 20.21 32.84 24.76
CA LEU A 128 19.78 31.47 25.06
C LEU A 128 19.64 31.26 26.57
N LEU A 129 20.69 31.60 27.32
CA LEU A 129 20.72 31.44 28.76
C LEU A 129 19.66 32.31 29.46
N ASP A 130 19.54 33.59 29.09
CA ASP A 130 18.56 34.53 29.67
C ASP A 130 17.12 34.00 29.50
N LYS A 131 16.86 33.37 28.35
CA LYS A 131 15.55 32.81 28.03
C LYS A 131 15.23 31.55 28.83
N LEU A 132 16.17 30.64 28.98
CA LEU A 132 16.04 29.46 29.84
C LEU A 132 15.81 29.86 31.31
N VAL A 133 16.56 30.85 31.79
CA VAL A 133 16.42 31.42 33.14
C VAL A 133 15.03 32.04 33.33
N MET A 134 14.54 32.80 32.37
CA MET A 134 13.19 33.37 32.42
C MET A 134 12.11 32.27 32.53
N MET A 135 12.22 31.22 31.74
CA MET A 135 11.24 30.11 31.76
C MET A 135 11.37 29.27 33.04
N TYR A 136 12.56 29.13 33.61
CA TYR A 136 12.76 28.53 34.93
C TYR A 136 11.97 29.28 36.00
N TYR A 137 12.07 30.63 36.05
CA TYR A 137 11.28 31.44 36.96
C TYR A 137 9.78 31.47 36.64
N ASN A 138 9.41 31.08 35.42
CA ASN A 138 8.01 30.83 35.04
C ASN A 138 7.48 29.45 35.50
N GLY A 139 8.29 28.67 36.21
CA GLY A 139 7.90 27.38 36.78
C GLY A 139 8.28 26.16 35.97
N ILE A 140 8.94 26.32 34.81
CA ILE A 140 9.38 25.19 33.97
C ILE A 140 10.61 24.54 34.61
N ARG A 141 10.69 23.19 34.51
CA ARG A 141 11.80 22.40 35.06
C ARG A 141 12.48 21.51 34.04
N SER A 142 11.85 21.30 32.87
CA SER A 142 12.42 20.53 31.79
C SER A 142 12.49 21.35 30.51
N PHE A 143 13.65 21.35 29.92
CA PHE A 143 14.02 22.20 28.78
C PHE A 143 14.60 21.35 27.66
N ALA A 144 14.32 21.75 26.43
CA ALA A 144 14.98 21.19 25.24
C ALA A 144 15.53 22.32 24.37
N VAL A 145 16.69 22.09 23.76
CA VAL A 145 17.26 22.98 22.76
C VAL A 145 17.53 22.18 21.49
N SER A 146 17.08 22.73 20.36
CA SER A 146 17.27 22.15 19.03
C SER A 146 18.16 23.07 18.20
N PHE A 147 19.20 22.52 17.59
CA PHE A 147 20.06 23.25 16.66
C PHE A 147 20.11 22.48 15.34
N SER A 148 20.02 23.17 14.20
CA SER A 148 20.31 22.56 12.91
C SER A 148 21.83 22.42 12.71
N GLU A 149 22.25 21.21 12.37
CA GLU A 149 23.48 20.85 11.64
C GLU A 149 24.83 21.48 12.03
N ASN A 150 25.28 21.44 13.29
CA ASN A 150 26.71 21.66 13.54
C ASN A 150 27.17 20.91 14.81
N GLU A 151 27.47 19.63 14.65
CA GLU A 151 27.87 18.75 15.74
C GLU A 151 29.07 19.26 16.57
N GLY A 152 30.02 19.99 15.95
CA GLY A 152 31.21 20.43 16.63
C GLY A 152 31.00 21.46 17.74
N ASN A 153 30.07 22.38 17.59
CA ASN A 153 29.77 23.42 18.59
C ASN A 153 28.64 23.02 19.57
N TYR A 154 27.85 22.06 19.19
CA TYR A 154 26.72 21.57 19.94
C TYR A 154 27.09 21.05 21.35
N MET A 155 28.12 20.22 21.44
CA MET A 155 28.59 19.66 22.72
C MET A 155 29.15 20.76 23.65
N ALA A 156 29.85 21.75 23.10
CA ALA A 156 30.38 22.86 23.88
C ALA A 156 29.26 23.74 24.49
N VAL A 157 28.18 23.98 23.73
CA VAL A 157 26.99 24.68 24.26
C VAL A 157 26.28 23.84 25.31
N LYS A 158 26.14 22.55 25.10
CA LYS A 158 25.57 21.62 26.10
C LYS A 158 26.34 21.69 27.41
N ASP A 159 27.67 21.54 27.36
CA ASP A 159 28.52 21.54 28.56
C ASP A 159 28.44 22.90 29.27
N SER A 160 28.37 24.01 28.51
CA SER A 160 28.19 25.35 29.08
C SER A 160 26.83 25.49 29.77
N LEU A 161 25.74 25.01 29.13
CA LEU A 161 24.41 25.05 29.73
C LEU A 161 24.29 24.14 30.98
N GLU A 162 24.91 22.97 30.97
CA GLU A 162 24.97 22.11 32.15
C GLU A 162 25.63 22.84 33.33
N LYS A 163 26.75 23.56 33.10
CA LYS A 163 27.48 24.31 34.10
C LYS A 163 26.77 25.58 34.53
N ASP A 164 26.35 26.42 33.57
CA ASP A 164 25.93 27.81 33.84
C ASP A 164 24.42 27.89 34.13
N PHE A 165 23.64 26.91 33.69
CA PHE A 165 22.18 26.86 33.91
C PHE A 165 21.79 25.74 34.86
N VAL A 166 22.01 24.45 34.46
CA VAL A 166 21.50 23.30 35.24
C VAL A 166 22.12 23.26 36.65
N ALA A 167 23.46 23.27 36.74
CA ALA A 167 24.17 23.16 38.00
C ALA A 167 23.95 24.35 38.97
N THR A 168 23.48 25.48 38.43
CA THR A 168 23.25 26.70 39.25
C THR A 168 21.84 26.81 39.82
N ARG A 169 20.92 25.88 39.47
CA ARG A 169 19.55 25.92 39.95
C ARG A 169 19.40 25.15 41.29
N PRO A 170 18.63 25.68 42.24
CA PRO A 170 18.38 25.01 43.52
C PRO A 170 17.46 23.79 43.36
N GLU A 171 16.61 23.79 42.36
CA GLU A 171 15.71 22.69 42.05
C GLU A 171 16.25 21.89 40.85
N LYS A 172 15.91 20.59 40.79
CA LYS A 172 16.32 19.73 39.71
C LYS A 172 15.79 20.24 38.36
N VAL A 173 16.67 20.43 37.41
CA VAL A 173 16.38 20.81 36.03
C VAL A 173 16.83 19.71 35.12
N SER A 174 16.02 19.39 34.14
CA SER A 174 16.35 18.47 33.05
C SER A 174 16.63 19.27 31.78
N LEU A 175 17.73 18.94 31.08
CA LEU A 175 18.11 19.58 29.82
C LEU A 175 18.25 18.49 28.74
N TYR A 176 17.46 18.62 27.69
CA TYR A 176 17.49 17.76 26.51
C TYR A 176 18.12 18.52 25.34
N MET A 177 19.01 17.89 24.65
CA MET A 177 19.52 18.39 23.36
C MET A 177 18.86 17.55 22.28
N ILE A 178 18.03 18.20 21.46
CA ILE A 178 17.34 17.55 20.37
C ILE A 178 18.23 17.53 19.13
N ASP A 179 18.48 16.35 18.60
CA ASP A 179 19.12 16.12 17.32
C ASP A 179 18.27 15.13 16.51
N GLU A 180 18.48 15.10 15.21
CA GLU A 180 17.74 14.26 14.25
C GLU A 180 17.84 12.76 14.56
N THR A 181 18.87 12.32 15.28
CA THR A 181 19.15 10.91 15.54
C THR A 181 18.27 10.26 16.60
N SER A 182 17.44 11.04 17.29
CA SER A 182 16.50 10.57 18.33
C SER A 182 15.08 11.05 18.11
N VAL A 183 14.84 11.78 17.00
CA VAL A 183 13.52 12.27 16.62
C VAL A 183 12.99 11.44 15.47
N ALA A 184 11.85 10.80 15.69
CA ALA A 184 11.09 10.13 14.65
C ALA A 184 10.15 11.15 14.01
N GLU A 185 10.46 11.55 12.79
CA GLU A 185 9.63 12.46 11.99
C GLU A 185 8.75 11.68 11.03
N TYR A 186 7.48 12.04 10.96
CA TYR A 186 6.53 11.41 10.07
C TYR A 186 5.86 12.44 9.17
N PRO A 187 5.81 12.19 7.85
CA PRO A 187 5.05 13.03 6.95
C PRO A 187 3.56 12.91 7.29
N SER A 188 2.92 14.04 7.54
CA SER A 188 1.52 14.11 7.97
C SER A 188 0.51 14.13 6.83
N GLU A 189 0.93 14.45 5.60
CA GLU A 189 0.01 14.69 4.50
C GLU A 189 0.51 14.16 3.15
N GLY A 190 -0.43 13.86 2.26
CA GLY A 190 -0.20 13.54 0.88
C GLY A 190 0.41 12.17 0.61
N ALA A 191 0.93 11.98 -0.60
CA ALA A 191 1.46 10.70 -1.08
C ALA A 191 2.63 10.15 -0.25
N SER A 192 3.36 11.00 0.46
CA SER A 192 4.46 10.59 1.33
C SER A 192 3.94 9.91 2.60
N ALA A 193 2.90 10.46 3.23
CA ALA A 193 2.24 9.85 4.39
C ALA A 193 1.64 8.49 4.03
N VAL A 194 0.94 8.39 2.90
CA VAL A 194 0.38 7.14 2.39
C VAL A 194 1.46 6.10 2.14
N ARG A 195 2.58 6.47 1.51
CA ARG A 195 3.70 5.53 1.27
C ARG A 195 4.37 5.07 2.57
N SER A 196 4.50 5.96 3.55
CA SER A 196 5.02 5.61 4.87
C SER A 196 4.08 4.65 5.60
N LEU A 197 2.78 4.88 5.51
CA LEU A 197 1.76 3.97 6.02
C LEU A 197 1.87 2.58 5.37
N MET A 198 1.96 2.52 4.04
CA MET A 198 2.06 1.25 3.30
C MET A 198 3.33 0.45 3.60
N LYS A 199 4.44 1.16 3.90
CA LYS A 199 5.73 0.53 4.23
C LYS A 199 5.91 0.16 5.70
N GLY A 200 5.00 0.57 6.57
CA GLY A 200 5.22 0.51 8.01
C GLY A 200 6.24 1.56 8.49
N TYR A 201 6.20 1.87 9.78
CA TYR A 201 7.16 2.79 10.38
C TYR A 201 8.42 2.03 10.78
N HIS A 202 9.37 1.94 9.86
CA HIS A 202 10.66 1.28 10.08
C HIS A 202 11.66 2.27 10.68
N PHE A 203 12.30 1.85 11.75
CA PHE A 203 13.46 2.53 12.32
C PHE A 203 14.71 1.82 11.84
N ASP A 204 15.65 2.55 11.25
CA ASP A 204 16.92 1.98 10.84
C ASP A 204 17.81 1.60 12.04
N ASP A 205 18.80 0.78 11.80
CA ASP A 205 19.69 0.28 12.87
C ASP A 205 20.42 1.40 13.61
N SER A 206 20.73 2.51 12.92
CA SER A 206 21.41 3.66 13.52
C SER A 206 20.48 4.41 14.47
N PHE A 207 19.24 4.63 14.08
CA PHE A 207 18.21 5.24 14.92
C PHE A 207 17.94 4.38 16.17
N VAL A 208 17.76 3.07 15.98
CA VAL A 208 17.53 2.11 17.08
C VAL A 208 18.70 2.15 18.05
N LYS A 209 19.94 2.13 17.56
CA LYS A 209 21.15 2.22 18.39
C LYS A 209 21.22 3.52 19.17
N ASN A 210 20.95 4.65 18.51
CA ASN A 210 20.99 5.97 19.15
C ASN A 210 19.87 6.14 20.17
N ALA A 211 18.64 5.74 19.87
CA ALA A 211 17.52 5.78 20.82
C ALA A 211 17.84 4.97 22.09
N LYS A 212 18.45 3.78 21.94
CA LYS A 212 18.89 2.97 23.08
C LYS A 212 20.04 3.61 23.85
N ALA A 213 21.05 4.15 23.18
CA ALA A 213 22.20 4.80 23.82
C ALA A 213 21.77 6.04 24.61
N LYS A 214 20.85 6.84 24.09
CA LYS A 214 20.26 8.02 24.75
C LYS A 214 19.15 7.67 25.73
N ASN A 215 18.64 6.44 25.70
CA ASN A 215 17.47 5.97 26.43
C ASN A 215 16.25 6.89 26.21
N SER A 216 16.08 7.34 24.96
CA SER A 216 15.12 8.38 24.56
C SER A 216 14.67 8.19 23.12
N VAL A 217 13.39 8.44 22.87
CA VAL A 217 12.81 8.65 21.53
C VAL A 217 11.77 9.75 21.59
N ILE A 218 11.73 10.60 20.57
CA ILE A 218 10.75 11.68 20.43
C ILE A 218 9.98 11.44 19.14
N CYS A 219 8.66 11.34 19.22
CA CYS A 219 7.75 11.35 18.08
C CYS A 219 7.41 12.80 17.73
N ASN A 220 7.90 13.30 16.59
CA ASN A 220 7.54 14.63 16.11
C ASN A 220 6.39 14.55 15.13
N ILE A 221 5.29 15.23 15.42
CA ILE A 221 4.11 15.30 14.55
C ILE A 221 3.84 16.74 14.12
N SER A 222 3.54 16.93 12.84
CA SER A 222 3.23 18.22 12.23
C SER A 222 1.72 18.47 12.02
N SER A 223 0.89 17.49 12.40
CA SER A 223 -0.58 17.56 12.43
C SER A 223 -1.13 16.58 13.46
N TYR A 224 -2.44 16.63 13.72
CA TYR A 224 -3.12 15.64 14.57
C TYR A 224 -4.28 14.98 13.82
N ASP A 225 -3.94 14.28 12.76
CA ASP A 225 -4.81 13.46 11.92
C ASP A 225 -4.67 11.95 12.24
N GLU A 226 -5.34 11.09 11.50
CA GLU A 226 -5.24 9.65 11.69
C GLU A 226 -3.83 9.10 11.40
N PHE A 227 -3.10 9.67 10.44
CA PHE A 227 -1.73 9.26 10.12
C PHE A 227 -0.79 9.57 11.28
N ALA A 228 -0.91 10.77 11.87
CA ALA A 228 -0.15 11.16 13.06
C ALA A 228 -0.46 10.25 14.25
N LYS A 229 -1.72 9.88 14.47
CA LYS A 229 -2.09 8.93 15.54
C LYS A 229 -1.45 7.56 15.33
N ILE A 230 -1.42 7.03 14.11
CA ILE A 230 -0.71 5.77 13.82
C ILE A 230 0.78 5.91 14.09
N ALA A 231 1.40 7.02 13.69
CA ALA A 231 2.80 7.29 13.96
C ALA A 231 3.08 7.31 15.47
N VAL A 232 2.27 8.03 16.23
CA VAL A 232 2.35 8.08 17.71
C VAL A 232 2.24 6.68 18.31
N LEU A 233 1.26 5.87 17.89
CA LEU A 233 1.07 4.51 18.37
C LEU A 233 2.27 3.60 18.01
N SER A 234 2.83 3.73 16.82
CA SER A 234 4.00 2.96 16.38
C SER A 234 5.25 3.34 17.18
N VAL A 235 5.47 4.63 17.46
CA VAL A 235 6.59 5.08 18.31
C VAL A 235 6.39 4.64 19.75
N ALA A 236 5.17 4.68 20.27
CA ALA A 236 4.86 4.19 21.61
C ALA A 236 5.20 2.70 21.76
N ASP A 237 4.87 1.90 20.76
CA ASP A 237 5.17 0.46 20.75
C ASP A 237 6.69 0.20 20.66
N PHE A 238 7.39 0.91 19.76
CA PHE A 238 8.85 0.89 19.68
C PHE A 238 9.49 1.31 21.02
N ALA A 239 9.04 2.42 21.61
CA ALA A 239 9.60 2.93 22.85
C ALA A 239 9.39 2.00 24.06
N ARG A 240 8.33 1.18 24.02
CA ARG A 240 8.02 0.17 25.04
C ARG A 240 8.99 -0.99 24.99
N ASP A 241 9.29 -1.51 23.81
CA ASP A 241 10.24 -2.59 23.59
C ASP A 241 10.95 -2.46 22.21
N PRO A 242 12.08 -1.73 22.16
CA PRO A 242 12.81 -1.54 20.90
C PRO A 242 13.41 -2.84 20.31
N TYR A 243 13.42 -3.93 21.04
CA TYR A 243 13.93 -5.22 20.57
C TYR A 243 12.85 -6.12 19.99
N ALA A 244 11.63 -6.02 20.51
CA ALA A 244 10.49 -6.81 20.06
C ALA A 244 9.60 -6.02 19.06
N TYR A 245 9.97 -4.80 18.70
CA TYR A 245 9.19 -3.97 17.79
C TYR A 245 9.09 -4.60 16.39
N SER A 246 7.88 -4.77 15.93
CA SER A 246 7.53 -5.20 14.58
C SER A 246 6.72 -4.11 13.89
N PRO A 247 7.23 -3.44 12.87
CA PRO A 247 6.54 -2.33 12.19
C PRO A 247 5.13 -2.71 11.71
N ASP A 248 5.00 -3.89 11.11
CA ASP A 248 3.76 -4.35 10.51
C ASP A 248 2.69 -4.66 11.56
N GLU A 249 3.07 -5.39 12.60
CA GLU A 249 2.16 -5.71 13.70
C GLU A 249 1.75 -4.46 14.47
N SER A 250 2.72 -3.57 14.75
CA SER A 250 2.46 -2.31 15.43
C SER A 250 1.49 -1.42 14.66
N MET A 251 1.68 -1.33 13.33
CA MET A 251 0.78 -0.57 12.48
C MET A 251 -0.62 -1.18 12.41
N ALA A 252 -0.72 -2.50 12.29
CA ALA A 252 -2.00 -3.18 12.27
C ALA A 252 -2.76 -3.03 13.60
N ASP A 253 -2.04 -3.11 14.72
CA ASP A 253 -2.60 -2.88 16.06
C ASP A 253 -3.08 -1.41 16.22
N ALA A 254 -2.35 -0.45 15.64
CA ALA A 254 -2.75 0.96 15.61
C ALA A 254 -4.04 1.19 14.79
N VAL A 255 -4.13 0.58 13.62
CA VAL A 255 -5.34 0.65 12.77
C VAL A 255 -6.53 -0.03 13.45
N GLU A 256 -6.32 -1.17 14.12
CA GLU A 256 -7.37 -1.85 14.90
C GLU A 256 -7.86 -0.96 16.05
N MET A 257 -6.97 -0.26 16.75
CA MET A 257 -7.33 0.67 17.82
C MET A 257 -8.19 1.83 17.32
N LEU A 258 -7.91 2.35 16.13
CA LEU A 258 -8.63 3.48 15.56
C LEU A 258 -9.96 3.07 14.90
N HIS A 259 -10.00 1.90 14.25
CA HIS A 259 -11.06 1.51 13.33
C HIS A 259 -11.67 0.11 13.60
N GLY A 260 -11.18 -0.64 14.57
CA GLY A 260 -11.74 -1.96 14.94
C GLY A 260 -11.52 -3.03 13.87
N ASP A 261 -12.58 -3.54 13.27
CA ASP A 261 -12.61 -4.81 12.52
C ASP A 261 -11.80 -4.89 11.21
N ILE A 262 -11.09 -3.83 10.77
CA ILE A 262 -10.35 -3.86 9.50
C ILE A 262 -8.91 -4.40 9.59
N ARG A 263 -8.44 -4.74 10.79
CA ARG A 263 -7.06 -5.23 11.03
C ARG A 263 -6.65 -6.32 10.03
N GLN A 264 -7.48 -7.37 9.89
CA GLN A 264 -7.18 -8.50 9.00
C GLN A 264 -7.06 -8.08 7.53
N SER A 265 -7.93 -7.18 7.08
CA SER A 265 -7.93 -6.65 5.72
C SER A 265 -6.73 -5.75 5.49
N PHE A 266 -6.41 -4.89 6.46
CA PHE A 266 -5.26 -4.02 6.41
C PHE A 266 -3.94 -4.80 6.39
N MET A 267 -3.79 -5.85 7.21
CA MET A 267 -2.63 -6.75 7.17
C MET A 267 -2.50 -7.47 5.83
N THR A 268 -3.61 -7.87 5.21
CA THR A 268 -3.58 -8.45 3.87
C THR A 268 -3.11 -7.44 2.84
N PHE A 269 -3.57 -6.19 2.93
CA PHE A 269 -3.13 -5.10 2.08
C PHE A 269 -1.63 -4.83 2.23
N LEU A 270 -1.13 -4.61 3.45
CA LEU A 270 0.28 -4.36 3.73
C LEU A 270 1.20 -5.46 3.19
N ARG A 271 0.81 -6.73 3.32
CA ARG A 271 1.58 -7.87 2.85
C ARG A 271 1.92 -7.80 1.36
N HIS A 272 1.04 -7.20 0.56
CA HIS A 272 1.16 -7.16 -0.90
C HIS A 272 1.45 -5.76 -1.46
N THR A 273 1.70 -4.76 -0.62
CA THR A 273 2.02 -3.39 -1.05
C THR A 273 3.48 -2.98 -0.83
N GLY A 274 4.35 -3.95 -0.53
CA GLY A 274 5.80 -3.77 -0.59
C GLY A 274 6.48 -3.26 0.67
N GLY A 275 5.75 -3.07 1.77
CA GLY A 275 6.33 -2.65 3.07
C GLY A 275 6.85 -3.81 3.90
N VAL A 276 6.23 -4.94 3.76
CA VAL A 276 6.56 -6.16 4.50
C VAL A 276 7.50 -7.01 3.65
N LYS A 277 8.55 -7.56 4.24
CA LYS A 277 9.21 -8.73 3.64
C LYS A 277 8.12 -9.76 3.45
N GLU A 278 7.79 -10.04 2.18
CA GLU A 278 6.78 -11.05 1.86
C GLU A 278 7.07 -12.29 2.69
N SER A 279 6.08 -12.68 3.48
CA SER A 279 6.15 -13.98 4.12
C SER A 279 6.35 -15.01 3.02
N SER A 280 7.26 -15.96 3.25
CA SER A 280 7.50 -17.12 2.39
C SER A 280 6.23 -17.90 2.04
N ASP A 281 5.10 -17.53 2.62
CA ASP A 281 3.83 -18.25 2.61
C ASP A 281 3.00 -18.05 1.35
N VAL A 282 3.25 -17.00 0.55
CA VAL A 282 2.56 -16.82 -0.74
C VAL A 282 3.32 -17.58 -1.81
N MET A 283 2.78 -18.76 -2.12
CA MET A 283 3.36 -19.63 -3.15
C MET A 283 2.91 -19.20 -4.54
N THR A 284 3.88 -18.87 -5.40
CA THR A 284 3.68 -18.73 -6.83
C THR A 284 4.27 -19.93 -7.57
N PHE A 285 3.84 -20.18 -8.80
CA PHE A 285 4.27 -21.32 -9.60
C PHE A 285 4.27 -20.97 -11.10
N SER A 286 5.07 -21.68 -11.88
CA SER A 286 5.10 -21.51 -13.33
C SER A 286 3.99 -22.29 -14.03
N LEU A 287 3.79 -22.02 -15.31
CA LEU A 287 2.83 -22.78 -16.10
C LEU A 287 3.18 -24.27 -16.18
N GLU A 288 4.48 -24.60 -16.20
CA GLU A 288 4.99 -25.98 -16.21
C GLU A 288 4.67 -26.70 -14.89
N ASP A 289 4.82 -25.98 -13.76
CA ASP A 289 4.57 -26.50 -12.43
C ASP A 289 3.11 -26.42 -11.97
N TRP A 290 2.22 -26.11 -12.88
CA TRP A 290 0.80 -25.99 -12.55
C TRP A 290 0.24 -27.30 -11.99
N SER A 291 -0.49 -27.18 -10.87
CA SER A 291 -1.38 -28.24 -10.37
C SER A 291 -2.65 -27.61 -9.84
N LYS A 292 -3.70 -28.42 -9.72
CA LYS A 292 -5.00 -27.94 -9.23
C LYS A 292 -4.89 -27.44 -7.79
N GLU A 293 -4.12 -28.14 -6.94
CA GLU A 293 -3.95 -27.80 -5.52
C GLU A 293 -3.23 -26.47 -5.36
N LYS A 294 -2.16 -26.21 -6.15
CA LYS A 294 -1.42 -24.94 -6.17
C LYS A 294 -2.34 -23.82 -6.64
N SER A 295 -3.08 -24.06 -7.73
CA SER A 295 -4.04 -23.10 -8.28
C SER A 295 -5.15 -22.75 -7.26
N ASP A 296 -5.75 -23.75 -6.60
CA ASP A 296 -6.79 -23.51 -5.59
C ASP A 296 -6.26 -22.78 -4.35
N SER A 297 -5.00 -23.01 -3.97
CA SER A 297 -4.36 -22.30 -2.86
C SER A 297 -4.17 -20.82 -3.20
N LEU A 298 -3.60 -20.53 -4.37
CA LEU A 298 -3.37 -19.16 -4.82
C LEU A 298 -4.68 -18.44 -5.16
N PHE A 299 -5.70 -19.16 -5.65
CA PHE A 299 -7.04 -18.61 -5.86
C PHE A 299 -7.65 -18.06 -4.57
N ARG A 300 -7.48 -18.77 -3.45
CA ARG A 300 -7.96 -18.28 -2.14
C ARG A 300 -7.26 -17.00 -1.70
N GLU A 301 -5.98 -16.84 -2.02
CA GLU A 301 -5.27 -15.60 -1.73
C GLU A 301 -5.79 -14.44 -2.61
N PHE A 302 -5.94 -14.64 -3.92
CA PHE A 302 -6.54 -13.63 -4.79
C PHE A 302 -7.99 -13.29 -4.42
N ASP A 303 -8.78 -14.26 -3.97
CA ASP A 303 -10.15 -14.03 -3.49
C ASP A 303 -10.17 -13.19 -2.19
N ARG A 304 -9.17 -13.41 -1.32
CA ARG A 304 -8.98 -12.57 -0.12
C ARG A 304 -8.61 -11.14 -0.51
N ILE A 305 -7.65 -10.98 -1.42
CA ILE A 305 -7.21 -9.68 -1.93
C ILE A 305 -8.37 -8.89 -2.56
N GLU A 306 -9.16 -9.53 -3.40
CA GLU A 306 -10.33 -8.90 -4.04
C GLU A 306 -11.36 -8.36 -3.04
N LYS A 307 -11.50 -9.00 -1.87
CA LYS A 307 -12.46 -8.62 -0.83
C LYS A 307 -11.99 -7.48 0.08
N VAL A 308 -10.68 -7.26 0.16
CA VAL A 308 -10.10 -6.24 1.06
C VAL A 308 -10.69 -4.85 0.86
N PRO A 309 -10.79 -4.29 -0.38
CA PRO A 309 -11.32 -2.96 -0.57
C PRO A 309 -12.75 -2.80 -0.02
N LEU A 310 -13.59 -3.79 -0.25
CA LEU A 310 -14.97 -3.78 0.23
C LEU A 310 -15.04 -3.80 1.76
N GLN A 311 -14.12 -4.51 2.41
CA GLN A 311 -14.08 -4.59 3.87
C GLN A 311 -13.55 -3.29 4.47
N MET A 312 -12.49 -2.70 3.89
CA MET A 312 -11.92 -1.46 4.39
C MET A 312 -12.86 -0.26 4.21
N ARG A 313 -13.61 -0.19 3.12
CA ARG A 313 -14.61 0.87 2.87
C ARG A 313 -15.80 0.86 3.85
N LYS A 314 -15.93 -0.17 4.71
CA LYS A 314 -16.92 -0.13 5.81
C LYS A 314 -16.55 0.87 6.89
N CYS A 315 -15.29 1.25 7.00
CA CYS A 315 -14.83 2.32 7.87
C CYS A 315 -15.13 3.68 7.25
N THR A 316 -16.37 4.12 7.36
CA THR A 316 -16.80 5.41 6.80
C THR A 316 -16.19 6.58 7.58
N GLY A 317 -15.63 7.56 6.85
CA GLY A 317 -15.01 8.75 7.44
C GLY A 317 -13.60 8.52 7.99
N SER A 318 -12.92 7.43 7.62
CA SER A 318 -11.51 7.24 7.89
C SER A 318 -10.66 7.95 6.86
N GLU A 319 -9.85 8.91 7.30
CA GLU A 319 -8.89 9.64 6.45
C GLU A 319 -7.89 8.68 5.80
N ILE A 320 -7.53 7.61 6.50
CA ILE A 320 -6.60 6.59 6.01
C ILE A 320 -7.22 5.78 4.87
N VAL A 321 -8.45 5.31 5.06
CA VAL A 321 -9.13 4.52 4.01
C VAL A 321 -9.37 5.38 2.78
N ASP A 322 -9.78 6.63 2.96
CA ASP A 322 -10.00 7.59 1.87
C ASP A 322 -8.68 7.87 1.11
N ALA A 323 -7.58 8.05 1.83
CA ALA A 323 -6.26 8.26 1.23
C ALA A 323 -5.70 7.02 0.50
N LEU A 324 -6.03 5.82 0.97
CA LEU A 324 -5.64 4.56 0.35
C LEU A 324 -6.53 4.16 -0.84
N GLU A 325 -7.65 4.84 -1.08
CA GLU A 325 -8.65 4.45 -2.08
C GLU A 325 -8.06 4.13 -3.47
N PRO A 326 -7.12 4.91 -4.07
CA PRO A 326 -6.54 4.57 -5.36
C PRO A 326 -5.80 3.22 -5.35
N TRP A 327 -5.05 2.93 -4.30
CA TRP A 327 -4.36 1.64 -4.14
C TRP A 327 -5.33 0.49 -3.85
N LEU A 328 -6.41 0.75 -3.11
CA LEU A 328 -7.46 -0.24 -2.85
C LEU A 328 -8.17 -0.65 -4.14
N VAL A 329 -8.41 0.28 -5.05
CA VAL A 329 -8.97 -0.03 -6.38
C VAL A 329 -8.05 -0.99 -7.13
N GLU A 330 -6.75 -0.68 -7.22
CA GLU A 330 -5.78 -1.56 -7.88
C GLU A 330 -5.61 -2.90 -7.18
N PHE A 331 -5.73 -2.92 -5.85
CA PHE A 331 -5.67 -4.14 -5.06
C PHE A 331 -6.85 -5.08 -5.37
N GLY A 332 -8.06 -4.54 -5.47
CA GLY A 332 -9.23 -5.30 -5.92
C GLY A 332 -9.08 -5.84 -7.34
N ARG A 333 -8.54 -5.01 -8.27
CA ARG A 333 -8.22 -5.42 -9.64
C ARG A 333 -7.20 -6.55 -9.68
N LEU A 334 -6.14 -6.48 -8.87
CA LEU A 334 -5.14 -7.54 -8.75
C LEU A 334 -5.79 -8.87 -8.34
N GLY A 335 -6.67 -8.85 -7.33
CA GLY A 335 -7.41 -10.04 -6.90
C GLY A 335 -8.28 -10.63 -8.02
N THR A 336 -9.06 -9.79 -8.69
CA THR A 336 -9.93 -10.20 -9.81
C THR A 336 -9.08 -10.75 -10.96
N ARG A 337 -8.01 -10.03 -11.37
CA ARG A 337 -7.12 -10.44 -12.46
C ARG A 337 -6.42 -11.75 -12.13
N GLY A 338 -5.91 -11.91 -10.92
CA GLY A 338 -5.23 -13.14 -10.49
C GLY A 338 -6.13 -14.37 -10.57
N LYS A 339 -7.39 -14.26 -10.17
CA LYS A 339 -8.38 -15.34 -10.31
C LYS A 339 -8.62 -15.70 -11.78
N LYS A 340 -8.71 -14.70 -12.66
CA LYS A 340 -8.85 -14.90 -14.11
C LYS A 340 -7.61 -15.57 -14.72
N VAL A 341 -6.40 -15.16 -14.31
CA VAL A 341 -5.14 -15.80 -14.75
C VAL A 341 -5.12 -17.29 -14.40
N LEU A 342 -5.48 -17.63 -13.16
CA LEU A 342 -5.55 -19.04 -12.74
C LEU A 342 -6.58 -19.83 -13.56
N LYS A 343 -7.70 -19.19 -13.89
CA LYS A 343 -8.72 -19.82 -14.75
C LYS A 343 -8.23 -19.99 -16.19
N CYS A 344 -7.50 -19.01 -16.74
CA CYS A 344 -6.83 -19.15 -18.02
C CYS A 344 -5.86 -20.34 -18.03
N MET A 345 -5.03 -20.47 -16.98
CA MET A 345 -4.09 -21.60 -16.87
C MET A 345 -4.82 -22.96 -16.84
N GLU A 346 -5.95 -23.04 -16.14
CA GLU A 346 -6.78 -24.25 -16.12
C GLU A 346 -7.33 -24.60 -17.49
N TYR A 347 -7.89 -23.63 -18.21
CA TYR A 347 -8.42 -23.84 -19.56
C TYR A 347 -7.31 -24.18 -20.56
N TYR A 348 -6.17 -23.50 -20.47
CA TYR A 348 -5.01 -23.79 -21.31
C TYR A 348 -4.52 -25.24 -21.11
N LYS A 349 -4.34 -25.67 -19.85
CA LYS A 349 -3.88 -27.02 -19.51
C LYS A 349 -4.88 -28.12 -19.89
N SER A 350 -6.17 -27.83 -19.83
CA SER A 350 -7.22 -28.78 -20.25
C SER A 350 -7.46 -28.83 -21.75
N GLY A 351 -6.81 -27.97 -22.54
CA GLY A 351 -7.03 -27.89 -23.99
C GLY A 351 -8.36 -27.24 -24.37
N ASN A 352 -9.06 -26.59 -23.44
CA ASN A 352 -10.28 -25.85 -23.73
C ASN A 352 -9.95 -24.46 -24.30
N LEU A 353 -9.52 -24.44 -25.57
CA LEU A 353 -8.98 -23.24 -26.20
C LEU A 353 -10.02 -22.13 -26.41
N GLY A 354 -11.29 -22.46 -26.53
CA GLY A 354 -12.36 -21.47 -26.69
C GLY A 354 -12.56 -20.64 -25.40
N ASP A 355 -12.72 -21.30 -24.27
CA ASP A 355 -12.84 -20.62 -22.96
C ASP A 355 -11.51 -20.00 -22.53
N PHE A 356 -10.38 -20.60 -22.87
CA PHE A 356 -9.06 -20.02 -22.68
C PHE A 356 -8.98 -18.65 -23.36
N TRP A 357 -9.21 -18.57 -24.66
CA TRP A 357 -9.07 -17.34 -25.44
C TRP A 357 -10.03 -16.24 -24.93
N LYS A 358 -11.28 -16.59 -24.70
CA LYS A 358 -12.26 -15.66 -24.12
C LYS A 358 -11.82 -15.10 -22.78
N THR A 359 -11.30 -15.95 -21.89
CA THR A 359 -10.85 -15.54 -20.55
C THR A 359 -9.55 -14.74 -20.65
N TYR A 360 -8.62 -15.14 -21.54
CA TYR A 360 -7.37 -14.45 -21.82
C TYR A 360 -7.63 -12.98 -22.20
N LEU A 361 -8.49 -12.74 -23.20
CA LEU A 361 -8.86 -11.39 -23.63
C LEU A 361 -9.40 -10.51 -22.48
N SER A 362 -10.24 -11.11 -21.62
CA SER A 362 -10.79 -10.39 -20.47
C SER A 362 -9.82 -10.19 -19.32
N THR A 363 -8.59 -10.71 -19.42
CA THR A 363 -7.54 -10.68 -18.39
C THR A 363 -6.38 -9.76 -18.78
N VAL A 364 -6.23 -9.48 -20.07
CA VAL A 364 -5.26 -8.49 -20.57
C VAL A 364 -5.64 -7.12 -20.03
N MET A 365 -4.67 -6.41 -19.46
CA MET A 365 -4.90 -5.06 -18.96
C MET A 365 -5.07 -4.07 -20.12
N THR A 366 -6.04 -3.19 -19.99
CA THR A 366 -6.19 -2.06 -20.92
C THR A 366 -5.09 -1.03 -20.66
N GLU A 367 -4.88 -0.13 -21.61
CA GLU A 367 -3.92 0.97 -21.46
C GLU A 367 -4.25 1.85 -20.22
N GLU A 368 -5.53 2.12 -19.99
CA GLU A 368 -6.00 2.86 -18.81
C GLU A 368 -5.68 2.12 -17.50
N GLU A 369 -5.85 0.79 -17.47
CA GLU A 369 -5.52 -0.04 -16.31
C GLU A 369 -4.01 -0.08 -16.06
N ILE A 370 -3.19 -0.10 -17.12
CA ILE A 370 -1.72 -0.04 -16.99
C ILE A 370 -1.29 1.29 -16.38
N ILE A 371 -1.78 2.42 -16.90
CA ILE A 371 -1.48 3.76 -16.39
C ILE A 371 -1.92 3.89 -14.91
N SER A 372 -3.11 3.39 -14.58
CA SER A 372 -3.63 3.40 -13.21
C SER A 372 -2.74 2.59 -12.26
N TYR A 373 -2.34 1.39 -12.68
CA TYR A 373 -1.43 0.54 -11.92
C TYR A 373 -0.04 1.18 -11.72
N GLU A 374 0.55 1.77 -12.76
CA GLU A 374 1.85 2.44 -12.67
C GLU A 374 1.83 3.61 -11.67
N SER A 375 0.67 4.27 -11.51
CA SER A 375 0.47 5.33 -10.55
C SER A 375 0.28 4.81 -9.12
N HIS A 376 -0.33 3.64 -8.96
CA HIS A 376 -0.69 3.05 -7.66
C HIS A 376 -0.32 1.55 -7.61
N PRO A 377 0.97 1.21 -7.67
CA PRO A 377 1.40 -0.19 -7.81
C PRO A 377 1.09 -1.00 -6.55
N VAL A 378 0.65 -2.25 -6.76
CA VAL A 378 0.34 -3.25 -5.73
C VAL A 378 0.79 -4.65 -6.19
N GLY A 379 1.18 -5.50 -5.26
CA GLY A 379 1.61 -6.87 -5.57
C GLY A 379 2.88 -6.97 -6.41
N GLU A 380 3.74 -5.93 -6.37
CA GLU A 380 4.93 -5.80 -7.23
C GLU A 380 5.93 -6.94 -7.04
N ASN A 381 6.04 -7.47 -5.84
CA ASN A 381 7.09 -8.45 -5.52
C ASN A 381 6.82 -9.82 -6.14
N LYS A 382 5.58 -10.34 -6.05
CA LYS A 382 5.25 -11.71 -6.50
C LYS A 382 3.99 -11.81 -7.36
N LEU A 383 2.88 -11.22 -6.90
CA LEU A 383 1.57 -11.52 -7.47
C LEU A 383 1.35 -10.87 -8.83
N HIS A 384 1.76 -9.61 -9.00
CA HIS A 384 1.67 -8.94 -10.29
C HIS A 384 2.65 -9.54 -11.31
N PRO A 385 3.95 -9.77 -10.99
CA PRO A 385 4.86 -10.51 -11.85
C PRO A 385 4.37 -11.91 -12.22
N PHE A 386 3.79 -12.65 -11.26
CA PHE A 386 3.19 -13.95 -11.53
C PHE A 386 2.10 -13.87 -12.59
N CYS A 387 1.17 -12.92 -12.46
CA CYS A 387 0.10 -12.73 -13.45
C CYS A 387 0.67 -12.45 -14.85
N ASN A 388 1.65 -11.55 -14.95
CA ASN A 388 2.27 -11.20 -16.24
C ASN A 388 3.02 -12.38 -16.86
N GLN A 389 3.88 -13.05 -16.09
CA GLN A 389 4.65 -14.21 -16.57
C GLN A 389 3.75 -15.35 -17.01
N ALA A 390 2.67 -15.64 -16.27
CA ALA A 390 1.72 -16.67 -16.64
C ALA A 390 0.99 -16.30 -17.94
N MET A 391 0.54 -15.05 -18.09
CA MET A 391 -0.11 -14.58 -19.31
C MET A 391 0.83 -14.64 -20.53
N ASP A 392 2.10 -14.22 -20.37
CA ASP A 392 3.11 -14.27 -21.43
C ASP A 392 3.46 -15.71 -21.83
N ALA A 393 3.59 -16.62 -20.86
CA ALA A 393 3.87 -18.03 -21.14
C ALA A 393 2.70 -18.68 -21.89
N MET A 394 1.46 -18.40 -21.48
CA MET A 394 0.27 -18.88 -22.18
C MET A 394 0.15 -18.28 -23.57
N LYS A 395 0.43 -16.99 -23.75
CA LYS A 395 0.46 -16.32 -25.08
C LYS A 395 1.44 -17.04 -26.01
N LYS A 396 2.69 -17.23 -25.57
CA LYS A 396 3.73 -17.91 -26.34
C LYS A 396 3.34 -19.34 -26.69
N GLY A 397 2.86 -20.11 -25.72
CA GLY A 397 2.44 -21.50 -25.96
C GLY A 397 1.23 -21.59 -26.88
N PHE A 398 0.24 -20.72 -26.75
CA PHE A 398 -0.92 -20.65 -27.61
C PHE A 398 -0.54 -20.26 -29.04
N THR A 399 0.31 -19.24 -29.20
CA THR A 399 0.88 -18.86 -30.51
C THR A 399 1.57 -20.08 -31.17
N SER A 400 2.46 -20.76 -30.44
CA SER A 400 3.17 -21.94 -30.94
C SER A 400 2.24 -23.09 -31.34
N MET A 401 1.13 -23.29 -30.56
CA MET A 401 0.12 -24.31 -30.95
C MET A 401 -0.61 -23.98 -32.24
N LEU A 402 -0.93 -22.70 -32.45
CA LEU A 402 -1.69 -22.28 -33.64
C LEU A 402 -0.80 -22.13 -34.88
N THR A 403 0.44 -21.69 -34.66
CA THR A 403 1.33 -21.38 -35.79
C THR A 403 2.18 -22.58 -36.23
N GLY A 404 2.56 -23.49 -35.32
CA GLY A 404 3.39 -24.66 -35.65
C GLY A 404 4.54 -24.33 -36.63
N ASP A 405 5.06 -25.32 -37.32
CA ASP A 405 6.08 -25.12 -38.40
C ASP A 405 5.46 -24.78 -39.79
N THR A 406 4.13 -24.61 -39.88
CA THR A 406 3.40 -24.60 -41.15
C THR A 406 2.35 -23.50 -41.27
N VAL A 407 2.60 -22.29 -40.69
CA VAL A 407 1.71 -21.14 -40.86
C VAL A 407 1.87 -20.56 -42.29
N LEU A 408 0.74 -20.42 -42.96
CA LEU A 408 0.64 -19.73 -44.24
C LEU A 408 0.02 -18.34 -44.02
N HIS A 409 0.85 -17.31 -44.02
CA HIS A 409 0.36 -15.94 -44.15
C HIS A 409 0.29 -15.58 -45.64
N ASN A 410 -0.88 -15.20 -46.11
CA ASN A 410 -1.00 -14.72 -47.47
C ASN A 410 -0.46 -13.30 -47.58
N LEU A 411 0.80 -13.15 -48.02
CA LEU A 411 1.44 -11.86 -48.28
C LEU A 411 0.70 -10.99 -49.30
N ALA A 412 -0.20 -11.57 -50.12
CA ALA A 412 -1.04 -10.81 -51.05
C ALA A 412 -2.17 -10.01 -50.33
N SER A 413 -2.46 -10.31 -49.09
CA SER A 413 -3.42 -9.52 -48.26
C SER A 413 -2.86 -8.16 -47.83
N THR A 414 -1.58 -7.86 -48.09
CA THR A 414 -1.01 -6.52 -47.90
C THR A 414 -1.66 -5.43 -48.74
N LEU A 415 -2.49 -5.79 -49.70
CA LEU A 415 -3.33 -4.85 -50.46
C LEU A 415 -4.47 -4.23 -49.61
N TYR A 416 -4.80 -4.84 -48.45
CA TYR A 416 -5.77 -4.32 -47.52
C TYR A 416 -5.04 -3.87 -46.23
N ALA A 417 -4.51 -2.67 -46.22
CA ALA A 417 -3.79 -2.09 -45.08
C ALA A 417 -4.59 -2.12 -43.75
N GLN A 418 -5.88 -2.40 -43.80
CA GLN A 418 -6.74 -2.53 -42.61
C GLN A 418 -6.76 -3.95 -42.02
N SER A 419 -6.48 -5.01 -42.80
CA SER A 419 -6.50 -6.40 -42.32
C SER A 419 -5.14 -6.90 -41.80
N GLY A 420 -4.06 -6.13 -41.99
CA GLY A 420 -2.69 -6.52 -41.64
C GLY A 420 -2.52 -6.89 -40.17
N LYS A 421 -3.22 -6.23 -39.27
CA LYS A 421 -3.18 -6.51 -37.82
C LYS A 421 -3.85 -7.84 -37.42
N ALA A 422 -4.75 -8.35 -38.22
CA ALA A 422 -5.38 -9.64 -38.00
C ALA A 422 -4.62 -10.80 -38.71
N LEU A 423 -3.40 -10.55 -39.15
CA LEU A 423 -2.52 -11.50 -39.87
C LEU A 423 -1.05 -11.34 -39.41
N ASP A 424 -0.77 -10.61 -38.37
CA ASP A 424 0.58 -10.27 -37.93
C ASP A 424 1.14 -11.22 -36.85
N SER A 425 0.33 -12.18 -36.41
CA SER A 425 0.63 -13.08 -35.30
C SER A 425 0.87 -12.34 -33.96
N ASP A 426 0.44 -11.08 -33.86
CA ASP A 426 0.45 -10.32 -32.62
C ASP A 426 -0.95 -10.27 -32.03
N PHE A 427 -1.25 -11.18 -31.10
CA PHE A 427 -2.55 -11.25 -30.42
C PHE A 427 -2.85 -10.08 -29.47
N ALA A 428 -2.00 -9.05 -29.44
CA ALA A 428 -2.26 -7.80 -28.77
C ALA A 428 -2.92 -6.76 -29.68
N THR A 429 -2.89 -6.97 -31.00
CA THR A 429 -3.52 -6.10 -31.98
C THR A 429 -4.80 -6.71 -32.51
N PHE A 430 -5.70 -5.89 -33.06
CA PHE A 430 -6.94 -6.33 -33.68
C PHE A 430 -7.42 -5.34 -34.74
N VAL A 431 -8.34 -5.80 -35.57
CA VAL A 431 -9.07 -4.96 -36.52
C VAL A 431 -10.55 -5.17 -36.34
N SER A 432 -11.31 -4.08 -36.22
CA SER A 432 -12.79 -4.14 -36.20
C SER A 432 -13.32 -4.32 -37.61
N THR A 433 -14.22 -5.28 -37.81
CA THR A 433 -14.80 -5.60 -39.13
C THR A 433 -15.64 -4.46 -39.70
N ARG A 434 -16.22 -3.60 -38.84
CA ARG A 434 -17.16 -2.54 -39.25
C ARG A 434 -18.27 -3.05 -40.17
N GLY A 435 -18.77 -4.25 -39.82
CA GLY A 435 -19.85 -4.92 -40.54
C GLY A 435 -19.40 -5.94 -41.58
N HIS A 436 -18.20 -5.84 -42.14
CA HIS A 436 -17.71 -6.75 -43.16
C HIS A 436 -16.17 -6.76 -43.25
N MET A 437 -15.56 -7.94 -43.39
CA MET A 437 -14.11 -8.10 -43.59
C MET A 437 -13.77 -9.38 -44.38
N GLU A 438 -12.95 -9.23 -45.39
CA GLU A 438 -12.51 -10.33 -46.24
C GLU A 438 -11.03 -10.66 -46.07
N PHE A 439 -10.70 -11.96 -46.14
CA PHE A 439 -9.34 -12.49 -46.16
C PHE A 439 -9.16 -13.48 -47.30
N ALA A 440 -8.10 -13.31 -48.06
CA ALA A 440 -7.76 -14.31 -49.10
C ALA A 440 -7.26 -15.59 -48.42
N ILE A 441 -7.73 -16.76 -48.88
CA ILE A 441 -7.28 -18.08 -48.44
C ILE A 441 -6.01 -18.44 -49.18
N PRO A 442 -4.89 -18.75 -48.51
CA PRO A 442 -3.69 -19.31 -49.18
C PRO A 442 -4.00 -20.62 -49.87
N ALA A 443 -3.50 -20.81 -51.07
CA ALA A 443 -3.84 -21.96 -51.92
C ALA A 443 -3.55 -23.35 -51.30
N GLN A 444 -2.68 -23.41 -50.31
CA GLN A 444 -2.29 -24.64 -49.63
C GLN A 444 -3.01 -24.83 -48.30
N ALA A 445 -3.79 -23.84 -47.84
CA ALA A 445 -4.48 -23.91 -46.55
C ALA A 445 -5.60 -24.94 -46.56
N ASN A 446 -5.68 -25.76 -45.55
CA ASN A 446 -6.77 -26.70 -45.33
C ASN A 446 -7.55 -26.43 -44.04
N THR A 447 -7.00 -25.60 -43.18
CA THR A 447 -7.67 -25.19 -41.91
C THR A 447 -7.48 -23.70 -41.67
N CYS A 448 -8.47 -23.06 -41.08
CA CYS A 448 -8.44 -21.67 -40.61
C CYS A 448 -8.76 -21.63 -39.11
N HIS A 449 -7.93 -20.95 -38.33
CA HIS A 449 -8.18 -20.60 -36.94
C HIS A 449 -8.53 -19.13 -36.87
N LEU A 450 -9.73 -18.83 -36.39
CA LEU A 450 -10.22 -17.46 -36.23
C LEU A 450 -10.29 -17.10 -34.76
N LEU A 451 -9.61 -16.01 -34.39
CA LEU A 451 -9.59 -15.41 -33.08
C LEU A 451 -10.31 -14.06 -33.11
N THR A 452 -11.41 -13.95 -32.40
CA THR A 452 -12.19 -12.72 -32.33
C THR A 452 -12.26 -12.19 -30.89
N GLY A 453 -12.66 -10.93 -30.73
CA GLY A 453 -13.08 -10.36 -29.48
C GLY A 453 -14.37 -11.00 -28.97
N GLN A 454 -14.95 -10.38 -27.95
CA GLN A 454 -16.23 -10.83 -27.40
C GLN A 454 -17.31 -10.76 -28.48
N LEU A 455 -18.00 -11.88 -28.71
CA LEU A 455 -19.13 -11.89 -29.63
C LEU A 455 -20.32 -11.14 -29.04
N PRO A 456 -21.01 -10.28 -29.82
CA PRO A 456 -22.19 -9.58 -29.36
C PRO A 456 -23.34 -10.56 -29.06
N GLU A 457 -24.08 -10.32 -27.97
CA GLU A 457 -25.22 -11.20 -27.56
C GLU A 457 -26.45 -11.03 -28.46
N ASP A 458 -26.61 -9.84 -29.04
CA ASP A 458 -27.80 -9.42 -29.78
C ASP A 458 -27.67 -9.58 -31.29
N ARG A 459 -26.49 -9.92 -31.79
CA ARG A 459 -26.19 -10.02 -33.24
C ARG A 459 -25.46 -11.29 -33.56
N ARG A 460 -25.65 -11.77 -34.80
CA ARG A 460 -24.94 -12.95 -35.30
C ARG A 460 -23.73 -12.50 -36.09
N ILE A 461 -22.58 -13.04 -35.77
CA ILE A 461 -21.38 -12.93 -36.61
C ILE A 461 -21.33 -14.15 -37.46
N ILE A 462 -21.19 -13.95 -38.77
CA ILE A 462 -21.21 -15.01 -39.77
C ILE A 462 -19.83 -15.12 -40.41
N PHE A 463 -19.30 -16.30 -40.45
CA PHE A 463 -18.08 -16.67 -41.16
C PHE A 463 -18.45 -17.43 -42.43
N ARG A 464 -18.01 -16.93 -43.60
CA ARG A 464 -18.29 -17.52 -44.91
C ARG A 464 -16.99 -17.90 -45.60
N GLN A 465 -17.05 -18.94 -46.39
CA GLN A 465 -16.01 -19.31 -47.34
C GLN A 465 -16.59 -19.15 -48.76
N LEU A 466 -15.93 -18.36 -49.59
CA LEU A 466 -16.38 -18.02 -50.93
C LEU A 466 -15.46 -18.60 -51.98
N LYS A 467 -16.04 -19.03 -53.10
CA LYS A 467 -15.31 -19.49 -54.31
C LYS A 467 -14.88 -18.30 -55.18
N THR A 468 -14.09 -18.58 -56.23
CA THR A 468 -13.58 -17.56 -57.15
C THR A 468 -14.68 -16.78 -57.87
N ASP A 469 -15.85 -17.39 -58.08
CA ASP A 469 -17.01 -16.75 -58.71
C ASP A 469 -17.91 -16.01 -57.69
N GLY A 470 -17.50 -15.93 -56.46
CA GLY A 470 -18.23 -15.31 -55.34
C GLY A 470 -19.35 -16.19 -54.77
N SER A 471 -19.53 -17.43 -55.31
CA SER A 471 -20.51 -18.35 -54.72
C SER A 471 -20.09 -18.90 -53.37
N LEU A 472 -21.06 -19.25 -52.54
CA LEU A 472 -20.84 -19.74 -51.19
C LEU A 472 -20.29 -21.18 -51.23
N ALA A 473 -19.13 -21.41 -50.61
CA ALA A 473 -18.60 -22.73 -50.34
C ALA A 473 -19.06 -23.28 -48.98
N ALA A 474 -19.08 -22.40 -47.94
CA ALA A 474 -19.61 -22.74 -46.65
C ALA A 474 -20.01 -21.47 -45.86
N GLU A 475 -20.93 -21.64 -44.88
CA GLU A 475 -21.36 -20.57 -43.98
C GLU A 475 -21.49 -21.12 -42.57
N TYR A 476 -20.99 -20.37 -41.61
CA TYR A 476 -21.05 -20.71 -40.17
C TYR A 476 -21.44 -19.49 -39.36
N VAL A 477 -22.23 -19.70 -38.30
CA VAL A 477 -22.47 -18.67 -37.27
C VAL A 477 -21.47 -18.87 -36.18
N LEU A 478 -20.67 -17.83 -35.86
CA LEU A 478 -19.71 -17.88 -34.76
C LEU A 478 -20.44 -18.03 -33.44
N ARG A 479 -19.97 -18.96 -32.62
CA ARG A 479 -20.49 -19.22 -31.27
C ARG A 479 -19.44 -19.08 -30.18
N SER A 480 -18.16 -18.91 -30.59
CA SER A 480 -17.03 -18.77 -29.69
C SER A 480 -16.06 -17.72 -30.26
N SER A 481 -15.37 -17.02 -29.41
CA SER A 481 -14.29 -16.08 -29.76
C SER A 481 -13.04 -16.80 -30.34
N TYR A 482 -12.96 -18.11 -30.18
CA TYR A 482 -12.00 -18.96 -30.91
C TYR A 482 -12.79 -20.03 -31.65
N SER A 483 -12.54 -20.14 -32.97
CA SER A 483 -13.20 -21.09 -33.82
C SER A 483 -12.22 -21.65 -34.84
N THR A 484 -12.39 -22.93 -35.20
CA THR A 484 -11.59 -23.62 -36.22
C THR A 484 -12.51 -24.07 -37.36
N PHE A 485 -12.08 -23.87 -38.58
CA PHE A 485 -12.84 -24.22 -39.77
C PHE A 485 -11.98 -24.97 -40.76
N ASP A 486 -12.47 -26.07 -41.28
CA ASP A 486 -11.88 -26.72 -42.46
C ASP A 486 -12.14 -25.85 -43.69
N ILE A 487 -11.11 -25.63 -44.51
CA ILE A 487 -11.25 -24.94 -45.76
C ILE A 487 -11.93 -25.88 -46.75
N LYS A 488 -13.03 -25.43 -47.34
CA LYS A 488 -13.81 -26.22 -48.30
C LYS A 488 -13.21 -26.14 -49.71
N ASP A 489 -13.37 -27.20 -50.48
CA ASP A 489 -12.87 -27.30 -51.84
C ASP A 489 -13.34 -26.13 -52.71
N GLY A 490 -12.37 -25.48 -53.35
CA GLY A 490 -12.61 -24.34 -54.22
C GLY A 490 -12.84 -23.02 -53.50
N ALA A 491 -12.77 -22.99 -52.17
CA ALA A 491 -12.81 -21.74 -51.42
C ALA A 491 -11.50 -20.96 -51.59
N VAL A 492 -11.61 -19.67 -51.89
CA VAL A 492 -10.46 -18.77 -52.13
C VAL A 492 -10.48 -17.55 -51.18
N MET A 493 -11.59 -17.34 -50.48
CA MET A 493 -11.78 -16.19 -49.63
C MET A 493 -12.60 -16.56 -48.40
N VAL A 494 -12.21 -15.97 -47.26
CA VAL A 494 -13.01 -15.90 -46.03
C VAL A 494 -13.65 -14.53 -45.94
N ASP A 495 -14.93 -14.50 -45.64
CA ASP A 495 -15.73 -13.29 -45.42
C ASP A 495 -16.39 -13.34 -44.04
N ILE A 496 -16.13 -12.32 -43.21
CA ILE A 496 -16.69 -12.18 -41.86
C ILE A 496 -17.70 -11.05 -41.91
N LEU A 497 -18.97 -11.39 -41.63
CA LEU A 497 -20.08 -10.44 -41.60
C LEU A 497 -20.53 -10.16 -40.16
N GLY A 498 -20.73 -8.88 -39.87
CA GLY A 498 -21.14 -8.36 -38.55
C GLY A 498 -19.99 -7.62 -37.89
N ASP A 499 -20.34 -6.85 -36.83
CA ASP A 499 -19.38 -6.02 -36.11
C ASP A 499 -18.70 -6.86 -35.04
N VAL A 500 -17.43 -7.16 -35.26
CA VAL A 500 -16.57 -7.88 -34.28
C VAL A 500 -15.11 -7.47 -34.46
N ASP A 501 -14.35 -7.48 -33.37
CA ASP A 501 -12.91 -7.31 -33.43
C ASP A 501 -12.27 -8.64 -33.81
N VAL A 502 -11.45 -8.65 -34.86
CA VAL A 502 -10.67 -9.80 -35.30
C VAL A 502 -9.22 -9.60 -34.83
N TYR A 503 -8.78 -10.46 -33.93
CA TYR A 503 -7.41 -10.46 -33.43
C TYR A 503 -6.46 -11.19 -34.36
N GLU A 504 -6.89 -12.37 -34.87
CA GLU A 504 -6.07 -13.12 -35.80
C GLU A 504 -6.91 -14.07 -36.66
N ASN A 505 -6.51 -14.25 -37.87
CA ASN A 505 -7.06 -15.23 -38.81
C ASN A 505 -5.91 -16.04 -39.38
N ILE A 506 -5.65 -17.22 -38.81
CA ILE A 506 -4.49 -18.06 -39.11
C ILE A 506 -4.89 -19.17 -40.05
N PHE A 507 -4.23 -19.24 -41.18
CA PHE A 507 -4.38 -20.33 -42.14
C PHE A 507 -3.25 -21.34 -41.97
N VAL A 508 -3.61 -22.62 -41.88
CA VAL A 508 -2.66 -23.73 -41.68
C VAL A 508 -2.88 -24.78 -42.76
N TYR A 509 -1.82 -25.47 -43.13
CA TYR A 509 -1.90 -26.72 -43.86
C TYR A 509 -1.32 -27.86 -43.04
N LEU A 510 -1.91 -29.04 -43.13
CA LEU A 510 -1.44 -30.27 -42.49
C LEU A 510 -0.63 -31.11 -43.48
#